data_45b79601b50ba9102fcab67d1fb24d74
#
_entry.id   45b79601b50ba9102fcab67d1fb24d74
#
_cell.length_a   1.000
_cell.length_b   1.000
_cell.length_c   1.000
_cell.angle_alpha   90.00
_cell.angle_beta   90.00
_cell.angle_gamma   90.00
#
_symmetry.space_group_name_H-M   'P 1'
#
loop_
_entity.id
_entity.type
_entity.pdbx_description
1 polymer ?
#
loop_
_entity_poly.entity_id
_entity_poly.type
_entity_poly.pdbx_seq_one_letter_code
_entity_poly.pdbx_strand_id
1 'polypeptide(L)'
;MNKYKFLKISPSKKIRYLINKYKKKTYVVFLHGFMSDLEGEKPKKILKFCNSKKIGFLAIEYSGHGKSTGKFTKGNISKWTNEVRISIKKVIKKK
;
A
#
# COMPACT_ATOMS: atom_id res chain seq x y z
N MET A 1 -16.41 4.82 -1.36
CA MET A 1 -16.08 3.43 -1.03
C MET A 1 -14.67 3.10 -1.46
N ASN A 2 -13.88 2.57 -0.56
CA ASN A 2 -12.48 2.29 -0.83
C ASN A 2 -12.30 0.86 -1.29
N LYS A 3 -11.60 0.69 -2.39
CA LYS A 3 -11.37 -0.63 -2.95
C LYS A 3 -9.89 -0.95 -3.01
N TYR A 4 -9.59 -2.20 -2.76
CA TYR A 4 -8.23 -2.70 -2.94
C TYR A 4 -7.94 -2.83 -4.42
N LYS A 5 -6.72 -2.49 -4.79
CA LYS A 5 -6.26 -2.62 -6.17
C LYS A 5 -4.95 -3.36 -6.18
N PHE A 6 -4.54 -3.81 -7.35
CA PHE A 6 -3.28 -4.51 -7.52
C PHE A 6 -2.38 -3.72 -8.45
N LEU A 7 -1.12 -3.62 -8.08
CA LEU A 7 -0.11 -2.96 -8.89
C LEU A 7 0.88 -4.00 -9.37
N LYS A 8 1.07 -4.07 -10.67
CA LYS A 8 2.02 -5.00 -11.26
C LYS A 8 3.43 -4.41 -11.13
N ILE A 9 4.26 -5.08 -10.37
CA ILE A 9 5.65 -4.65 -10.17
C ILE A 9 6.55 -5.22 -11.25
N SER A 10 6.27 -6.46 -11.68
CA SER A 10 6.98 -7.14 -12.74
C SER A 10 6.00 -8.09 -13.42
N PRO A 11 6.39 -8.74 -14.51
CA PRO A 11 5.47 -9.65 -15.20
C PRO A 11 4.85 -10.71 -14.30
N SER A 12 5.56 -11.13 -13.25
CA SER A 12 5.07 -12.20 -12.39
C SER A 12 4.75 -11.75 -10.98
N LYS A 13 4.79 -10.44 -10.70
CA LYS A 13 4.59 -9.97 -9.32
C LYS A 13 3.59 -8.83 -9.26
N LYS A 14 2.58 -9.00 -8.42
CA LYS A 14 1.61 -7.97 -8.11
C LYS A 14 1.55 -7.76 -6.61
N ILE A 15 1.37 -6.52 -6.19
CA ILE A 15 1.14 -6.22 -4.79
C ILE A 15 -0.19 -5.50 -4.66
N ARG A 16 -0.85 -5.73 -3.54
CA ARG A 16 -2.14 -5.12 -3.28
C ARG A 16 -1.95 -3.78 -2.60
N TYR A 17 -2.80 -2.83 -2.93
CA TYR A 17 -2.74 -1.54 -2.26
C TYR A 17 -4.15 -0.95 -2.15
N LEU A 18 -4.26 0.02 -1.26
CA LEU A 18 -5.50 0.76 -1.04
C LEU A 18 -5.15 2.22 -1.16
N ILE A 19 -5.85 2.94 -2.04
CA ILE A 19 -5.55 4.34 -2.29
C ILE A 19 -6.82 5.16 -2.17
N ASN A 20 -6.69 6.33 -1.57
CA ASN A 20 -7.77 7.30 -1.52
C ASN A 20 -7.14 8.65 -1.75
N LYS A 21 -7.56 9.32 -2.82
CA LYS A 21 -6.95 10.58 -3.22
C LYS A 21 -7.85 11.76 -2.91
N TYR A 22 -7.23 12.87 -2.57
CA TYR A 22 -7.91 14.14 -2.37
C TYR A 22 -7.12 15.22 -3.09
N LYS A 23 -7.69 16.41 -3.19
CA LYS A 23 -7.03 17.51 -3.88
C LYS A 23 -5.74 17.93 -3.20
N LYS A 24 -5.65 17.77 -1.89
CA LYS A 24 -4.43 18.11 -1.19
C LYS A 24 -3.30 17.19 -1.62
N LYS A 25 -2.09 17.72 -1.63
CA LYS A 25 -0.94 16.93 -2.02
C LYS A 25 -0.33 16.11 -0.89
N THR A 26 -0.91 16.20 0.28
CA THR A 26 -0.43 15.46 1.44
C THR A 26 -1.02 14.06 1.46
N TYR A 27 -0.18 13.08 1.68
CA TYR A 27 -0.58 11.68 1.77
C TYR A 27 -0.05 11.07 3.04
N VAL A 28 -0.86 10.19 3.63
CA VAL A 28 -0.39 9.31 4.70
C VAL A 28 -0.14 7.96 4.04
N VAL A 29 1.07 7.44 4.18
CA VAL A 29 1.43 6.14 3.64
C VAL A 29 1.51 5.15 4.79
N PHE A 30 0.68 4.13 4.75
CA PHE A 30 0.65 3.11 5.78
C PHE A 30 1.43 1.87 5.32
N LEU A 31 2.36 1.44 6.15
CA LEU A 31 3.16 0.25 5.88
C LEU A 31 2.88 -0.74 7.00
N HIS A 32 2.29 -1.89 6.65
CA HIS A 32 1.92 -2.87 7.66
C HIS A 32 3.16 -3.55 8.23
N GLY A 33 3.00 -4.16 9.39
CA GLY A 33 4.09 -4.84 10.03
C GLY A 33 4.39 -6.19 9.40
N PHE A 34 5.44 -6.82 9.90
CA PHE A 34 5.90 -8.12 9.44
C PHE A 34 4.78 -9.15 9.58
N MET A 35 4.60 -9.94 8.54
CA MET A 35 3.61 -11.01 8.52
C MET A 35 2.17 -10.52 8.74
N SER A 36 1.94 -9.24 8.48
CA SER A 36 0.61 -8.66 8.59
C SER A 36 0.01 -8.47 7.18
N ASP A 37 -1.05 -7.69 7.08
CA ASP A 37 -1.65 -7.37 5.79
C ASP A 37 -2.46 -6.08 5.94
N LEU A 38 -3.29 -5.78 4.94
CA LEU A 38 -4.06 -4.54 4.94
C LEU A 38 -5.44 -4.67 5.55
N GLU A 39 -5.81 -5.83 6.06
CA GLU A 39 -7.17 -6.06 6.53
C GLU A 39 -7.35 -5.89 8.03
N GLY A 40 -6.32 -5.43 8.72
CA GLY A 40 -6.41 -5.22 10.14
C GLY A 40 -7.14 -3.93 10.51
N GLU A 41 -7.22 -3.68 11.80
CA GLU A 41 -7.90 -2.51 12.33
C GLU A 41 -7.15 -1.21 12.08
N LYS A 42 -5.83 -1.25 12.17
CA LYS A 42 -5.03 -0.05 12.04
C LYS A 42 -5.20 0.68 10.72
N PRO A 43 -5.04 0.00 9.57
CA PRO A 43 -5.22 0.71 8.31
C PRO A 43 -6.63 1.26 8.15
N LYS A 44 -7.64 0.56 8.65
CA LYS A 44 -9.01 1.04 8.56
C LYS A 44 -9.22 2.30 9.37
N LYS A 45 -8.67 2.35 10.57
CA LYS A 45 -8.81 3.53 11.42
C LYS A 45 -8.07 4.73 10.85
N ILE A 46 -6.87 4.50 10.32
CA ILE A 46 -6.09 5.59 9.73
C ILE A 46 -6.79 6.11 8.48
N LEU A 47 -7.33 5.22 7.67
CA LEU A 47 -8.08 5.62 6.48
C LEU A 47 -9.28 6.51 6.87
N LYS A 48 -10.00 6.12 7.90
CA LYS A 48 -11.14 6.89 8.35
C LYS A 48 -10.72 8.29 8.80
N PHE A 49 -9.60 8.37 9.51
CA PHE A 49 -9.07 9.66 9.92
C PHE A 49 -8.70 10.52 8.71
N CYS A 50 -8.01 9.93 7.75
CA CYS A 50 -7.61 10.67 6.55
C CYS A 50 -8.81 11.16 5.76
N ASN A 51 -9.86 10.34 5.67
CA ASN A 51 -11.08 10.75 5.00
C ASN A 51 -11.72 11.95 5.69
N SER A 52 -11.73 11.96 7.01
CA SER A 52 -12.35 13.07 7.76
C SER A 52 -11.58 14.37 7.57
N LYS A 53 -10.28 14.29 7.33
CA LYS A 53 -9.44 15.46 7.11
C LYS A 53 -9.19 15.75 5.64
N LYS A 54 -9.72 14.93 4.77
CA LYS A 54 -9.52 15.04 3.31
C LYS A 54 -8.05 15.04 2.94
N ILE A 55 -7.32 14.11 3.56
CA ILE A 55 -5.91 13.87 3.28
C ILE A 55 -5.80 12.56 2.52
N GLY A 56 -4.93 12.50 1.54
CA GLY A 56 -4.74 11.29 0.77
C GLY A 56 -4.19 10.16 1.64
N PHE A 57 -4.50 8.92 1.24
CA PHE A 57 -4.08 7.74 1.99
C PHE A 57 -3.63 6.67 1.01
N LEU A 58 -2.48 6.06 1.30
CA LEU A 58 -1.96 4.96 0.51
C LEU A 58 -1.47 3.89 1.45
N ALA A 59 -2.02 2.69 1.34
CA ALA A 59 -1.57 1.55 2.11
C ALA A 59 -1.07 0.50 1.14
N ILE A 60 0.09 -0.07 1.44
CA ILE A 60 0.76 -1.01 0.55
C ILE A 60 0.93 -2.34 1.26
N GLU A 61 0.57 -3.42 0.58
CA GLU A 61 0.74 -4.77 1.09
C GLU A 61 1.93 -5.41 0.40
N TYR A 62 2.98 -5.67 1.15
CA TYR A 62 4.23 -6.19 0.56
C TYR A 62 4.01 -7.54 -0.11
N SER A 63 4.91 -7.87 -1.05
CA SER A 63 4.90 -9.21 -1.63
C SER A 63 5.06 -10.25 -0.52
N GLY A 64 4.43 -11.40 -0.73
CA GLY A 64 4.47 -12.46 0.28
C GLY A 64 3.54 -12.25 1.45
N HIS A 65 2.73 -11.20 1.42
CA HIS A 65 1.79 -10.90 2.49
C HIS A 65 0.37 -10.81 1.93
N GLY A 66 -0.59 -11.20 2.74
CA GLY A 66 -2.00 -11.08 2.39
C GLY A 66 -2.31 -11.61 1.00
N LYS A 67 -2.89 -10.76 0.16
CA LYS A 67 -3.26 -11.14 -1.21
C LYS A 67 -2.20 -10.78 -2.25
N SER A 68 -1.11 -10.18 -1.83
CA SER A 68 -0.03 -9.88 -2.76
C SER A 68 0.70 -11.15 -3.17
N THR A 69 1.29 -11.10 -4.36
CA THR A 69 1.98 -12.26 -4.90
C THR A 69 3.24 -12.61 -4.13
N GLY A 70 3.63 -13.87 -4.15
CA GLY A 70 4.89 -14.31 -3.61
C GLY A 70 4.75 -15.03 -2.29
N LYS A 71 5.87 -15.51 -1.79
CA LYS A 71 5.92 -16.20 -0.52
C LYS A 71 6.68 -15.34 0.48
N PHE A 72 6.19 -15.32 1.71
CA PHE A 72 6.83 -14.55 2.75
C PHE A 72 8.31 -14.92 2.90
N THR A 73 8.61 -16.21 2.82
CA THR A 73 9.99 -16.68 3.01
C THR A 73 10.94 -16.23 1.90
N LYS A 74 10.42 -15.76 0.78
CA LYS A 74 11.24 -15.28 -0.33
C LYS A 74 11.48 -13.78 -0.27
N GLY A 75 10.88 -13.08 0.68
CA GLY A 75 11.02 -11.64 0.78
C GLY A 75 12.14 -11.23 1.71
N ASN A 76 12.46 -9.96 1.68
CA ASN A 76 13.37 -9.34 2.65
C ASN A 76 13.12 -7.85 2.67
N ILE A 77 13.74 -7.18 3.61
CA ILE A 77 13.52 -5.75 3.82
C ILE A 77 13.86 -4.94 2.57
N SER A 78 14.95 -5.27 1.90
CA SER A 78 15.34 -4.54 0.69
C SER A 78 14.30 -4.66 -0.41
N LYS A 79 13.76 -5.85 -0.61
CA LYS A 79 12.72 -6.05 -1.62
C LYS A 79 11.47 -5.27 -1.28
N TRP A 80 11.04 -5.34 -0.03
CA TRP A 80 9.82 -4.67 0.40
C TRP A 80 9.97 -3.16 0.34
N THR A 81 11.14 -2.65 0.71
CA THR A 81 11.42 -1.21 0.61
C THR A 81 11.33 -0.74 -0.84
N ASN A 82 11.88 -1.54 -1.75
CA ASN A 82 11.83 -1.21 -3.17
C ASN A 82 10.39 -1.22 -3.68
N GLU A 83 9.59 -2.17 -3.21
CA GLU A 83 8.18 -2.21 -3.60
C GLU A 83 7.43 -0.96 -3.15
N VAL A 84 7.73 -0.48 -1.96
CA VAL A 84 7.13 0.75 -1.46
C VAL A 84 7.51 1.93 -2.35
N ARG A 85 8.79 2.04 -2.69
CA ARG A 85 9.27 3.13 -3.53
C ARG A 85 8.61 3.13 -4.89
N ILE A 86 8.52 1.96 -5.51
CA ILE A 86 7.89 1.83 -6.82
C ILE A 86 6.41 2.17 -6.73
N SER A 87 5.75 1.70 -5.69
CA SER A 87 4.32 1.94 -5.51
C SER A 87 4.02 3.43 -5.36
N ILE A 88 4.79 4.13 -4.55
CA ILE A 88 4.58 5.55 -4.37
C ILE A 88 4.72 6.28 -5.69
N LYS A 89 5.77 5.95 -6.44
CA LYS A 89 6.00 6.59 -7.72
C LYS A 89 4.86 6.36 -8.71
N LYS A 90 4.40 5.11 -8.80
CA LYS A 90 3.39 4.77 -9.81
C LYS A 90 1.98 5.14 -9.40
N VAL A 91 1.66 5.02 -8.14
CA VAL A 91 0.29 5.24 -7.69
C VAL A 91 0.00 6.71 -7.44
N ILE A 92 0.91 7.40 -6.77
CA ILE A 92 0.68 8.81 -6.46
C ILE A 92 1.04 9.72 -7.62
N LYS A 93 2.03 9.33 -8.39
CA LYS A 93 2.40 10.10 -9.59
C LYS A 93 2.65 11.55 -9.29
N LYS A 94 3.60 11.80 -8.46
CA LYS A 94 3.98 13.17 -8.17
C LYS A 94 4.49 13.89 -9.41
N LYS A 95 4.09 15.12 -9.52
CA LYS A 95 4.60 15.98 -10.57
C LYS A 95 5.85 16.65 -10.13
#